data_4cc81724eeeaf807a68b2550a4aeb6fb
#
_entry.id   4cc81724eeeaf807a68b2550a4aeb6fb
#
_cell.length_a   1.000
_cell.length_b   1.000
_cell.length_c   1.000
_cell.angle_alpha   90.00
_cell.angle_beta   90.00
_cell.angle_gamma   90.00
#
_symmetry.space_group_name_H-M   'P 1'
#
loop_
_entity.id
_entity.type
_entity.pdbx_description
1 polymer ?
#
loop_
_entity_poly.entity_id
_entity_poly.type
_entity_poly.pdbx_seq_one_letter_code
_entity_poly.pdbx_strand_id
1 'polypeptide(L)'
;KTITVTSVNDEPSVTFDATPEVREDATPQDLSEFANPFSGAANESQTFSYSVTNSNNSFFSQQPAINTDGDLTYTPAADANGEVTVTVDITDSGSAVSPNDNTSTNAFNIRVLEENDAPVLTTTGGKLTGGSGNAFGTAEFTSILEDNKTSAGDLVSTFLNDAAVTDLEDSDPSHRELGVAITSADNSNGTWQFTTDGSTFETLTATTLSSRLLDGANANHKVRFVPNDNFNGTATIRYRAWDGSDGTPVGNPANTTNTGLKTAFSVGEVTKTITVTPVNDEPSQTLRSVPDVDEDVAQQSVGSFVTSKSKGGGSDENSQTLSFALTNNNNSLFSVQPALAADGAGALTYTPAPNQFGTATVTSTLTDSGSGVDPNDNTVSETFTIT
;
A
#
# COMPACT_ATOMS: atom_id res chain seq x y z
N LYS A 1 19.32 -64.62 -68.66
CA LYS A 1 19.49 -63.19 -68.33
C LYS A 1 19.08 -62.99 -66.86
N THR A 2 19.98 -62.56 -66.06
CA THR A 2 19.69 -62.20 -64.63
C THR A 2 19.25 -60.74 -64.61
N ILE A 3 18.20 -60.42 -63.95
CA ILE A 3 17.76 -59.08 -63.65
C ILE A 3 18.23 -58.82 -62.21
N THR A 4 19.06 -57.79 -62.02
CA THR A 4 19.46 -57.34 -60.67
C THR A 4 18.67 -56.10 -60.37
N VAL A 5 18.00 -56.07 -59.23
CA VAL A 5 17.37 -54.89 -58.65
C VAL A 5 18.30 -54.40 -57.58
N THR A 6 18.74 -53.18 -57.70
CA THR A 6 19.61 -52.53 -56.70
C THR A 6 18.71 -51.72 -55.75
N SER A 7 19.06 -51.78 -54.48
CA SER A 7 18.44 -50.97 -53.43
C SER A 7 18.73 -49.48 -53.64
N VAL A 8 17.75 -48.63 -53.39
CA VAL A 8 17.85 -47.17 -53.35
C VAL A 8 17.65 -46.76 -51.90
N ASN A 9 18.32 -45.72 -51.44
CA ASN A 9 18.05 -45.15 -50.13
C ASN A 9 16.73 -44.40 -50.17
N ASP A 10 15.85 -44.73 -49.28
CA ASP A 10 14.55 -44.08 -49.14
C ASP A 10 14.63 -42.91 -48.13
N GLU A 11 13.75 -41.93 -48.26
CA GLU A 11 13.68 -40.75 -47.38
C GLU A 11 13.38 -41.17 -45.91
N PRO A 12 14.20 -40.75 -44.93
CA PRO A 12 13.89 -41.04 -43.53
C PRO A 12 12.69 -40.24 -43.06
N SER A 13 12.04 -40.72 -42.00
CA SER A 13 10.96 -40.03 -41.31
C SER A 13 11.15 -40.08 -39.81
N VAL A 14 10.56 -39.16 -39.08
CA VAL A 14 10.55 -39.14 -37.63
C VAL A 14 9.14 -38.84 -37.10
N THR A 15 8.73 -39.58 -36.12
CA THR A 15 7.53 -39.27 -35.32
C THR A 15 7.96 -38.85 -33.95
N PHE A 16 7.21 -37.94 -33.35
CA PHE A 16 7.47 -37.47 -32.01
C PHE A 16 6.41 -37.97 -31.06
N ASP A 17 6.77 -38.12 -29.79
CA ASP A 17 5.83 -38.39 -28.73
C ASP A 17 4.86 -37.23 -28.53
N ALA A 18 4.05 -37.26 -27.47
CA ALA A 18 3.11 -36.18 -27.17
C ALA A 18 3.83 -34.81 -27.05
N THR A 19 3.15 -33.73 -27.47
CA THR A 19 3.64 -32.35 -27.34
C THR A 19 4.18 -32.10 -25.94
N PRO A 20 5.48 -31.72 -25.81
CA PRO A 20 6.04 -31.40 -24.52
C PRO A 20 5.32 -30.19 -23.91
N GLU A 21 4.88 -30.33 -22.66
CA GLU A 21 4.24 -29.27 -21.88
C GLU A 21 4.92 -29.14 -20.52
N VAL A 22 5.36 -27.95 -20.19
CA VAL A 22 5.98 -27.61 -18.90
C VAL A 22 5.45 -26.26 -18.42
N ARG A 23 5.68 -25.94 -17.16
CA ARG A 23 5.47 -24.58 -16.67
C ARG A 23 6.70 -23.72 -16.96
N GLU A 24 6.53 -22.40 -17.01
CA GLU A 24 7.67 -21.49 -17.05
C GLU A 24 8.58 -21.70 -15.83
N ASP A 25 9.80 -21.22 -15.88
CA ASP A 25 10.84 -21.45 -14.88
C ASP A 25 11.16 -22.93 -14.63
N ALA A 26 10.70 -23.83 -15.50
CA ALA A 26 11.03 -25.23 -15.36
C ALA A 26 12.53 -25.46 -15.44
N THR A 27 13.03 -26.38 -14.62
CA THR A 27 14.41 -26.86 -14.69
C THR A 27 14.70 -27.52 -16.06
N PRO A 28 15.97 -27.80 -16.43
CA PRO A 28 16.28 -28.47 -17.67
C PRO A 28 15.45 -29.73 -17.88
N GLN A 29 14.84 -29.82 -19.07
CA GLN A 29 14.05 -30.96 -19.49
C GLN A 29 14.90 -31.96 -20.25
N ASP A 30 14.63 -33.26 -20.02
CA ASP A 30 15.28 -34.39 -20.68
C ASP A 30 14.20 -35.47 -20.92
N LEU A 31 13.79 -35.62 -22.18
CA LEU A 31 12.70 -36.51 -22.60
C LEU A 31 13.32 -37.65 -23.43
N SER A 32 13.57 -38.78 -22.77
CA SER A 32 14.17 -39.96 -23.39
C SER A 32 13.26 -40.53 -24.48
N GLU A 33 13.88 -40.99 -25.59
CA GLU A 33 13.19 -41.63 -26.71
C GLU A 33 12.04 -40.80 -27.31
N PHE A 34 12.13 -39.46 -27.23
CA PHE A 34 11.09 -38.57 -27.74
C PHE A 34 10.92 -38.61 -29.26
N ALA A 35 12.02 -38.75 -29.98
CA ALA A 35 12.04 -38.83 -31.45
C ALA A 35 12.21 -40.28 -31.89
N ASN A 36 11.21 -40.78 -32.63
CA ASN A 36 11.16 -42.16 -33.14
C ASN A 36 11.45 -42.16 -34.62
N PRO A 37 12.72 -42.38 -35.04
CA PRO A 37 13.10 -42.36 -36.44
C PRO A 37 12.76 -43.65 -37.18
N PHE A 38 12.53 -43.52 -38.50
CA PHE A 38 12.36 -44.62 -39.45
C PHE A 38 13.16 -44.34 -40.72
N SER A 39 13.87 -45.33 -41.21
CA SER A 39 14.81 -45.21 -42.36
C SER A 39 14.14 -45.20 -43.74
N GLY A 40 12.83 -45.10 -43.81
CA GLY A 40 12.07 -45.12 -45.06
C GLY A 40 11.63 -46.52 -45.50
N ALA A 41 12.49 -47.55 -45.41
CA ALA A 41 12.16 -48.92 -45.77
C ALA A 41 12.71 -49.95 -44.76
N ALA A 42 11.97 -51.07 -44.60
CA ALA A 42 12.33 -52.12 -43.64
C ALA A 42 13.60 -52.92 -43.96
N ASN A 43 14.16 -52.75 -45.18
CA ASN A 43 15.39 -53.35 -45.63
C ASN A 43 16.63 -52.48 -45.38
N GLU A 44 16.44 -51.30 -44.77
CA GLU A 44 17.50 -50.37 -44.45
C GLU A 44 17.88 -50.44 -42.95
N SER A 45 19.16 -50.36 -42.69
CA SER A 45 19.71 -50.31 -41.29
C SER A 45 20.71 -49.18 -41.23
N GLN A 46 20.20 -48.01 -40.87
CA GLN A 46 20.96 -46.75 -40.90
C GLN A 46 21.00 -46.09 -39.54
N THR A 47 21.97 -45.20 -39.37
CA THR A 47 22.05 -44.32 -38.22
C THR A 47 21.47 -42.93 -38.54
N PHE A 48 20.95 -42.25 -37.55
CA PHE A 48 20.30 -40.97 -37.74
C PHE A 48 21.08 -39.84 -37.04
N SER A 49 20.94 -38.66 -37.61
CA SER A 49 21.38 -37.41 -36.98
C SER A 49 20.27 -36.35 -37.12
N TYR A 50 20.24 -35.44 -36.20
CA TYR A 50 19.20 -34.40 -36.13
C TYR A 50 19.80 -33.03 -36.13
N SER A 51 19.24 -32.11 -36.95
CA SER A 51 19.49 -30.68 -36.91
C SER A 51 18.20 -30.00 -36.42
N VAL A 52 18.29 -29.34 -35.28
CA VAL A 52 17.10 -28.78 -34.60
C VAL A 52 17.15 -27.26 -34.66
N THR A 53 16.08 -26.64 -35.11
CA THR A 53 15.87 -25.20 -35.09
C THR A 53 14.51 -24.88 -34.46
N ASN A 54 14.25 -23.63 -34.08
CA ASN A 54 12.95 -23.23 -33.54
C ASN A 54 12.56 -21.82 -34.02
N SER A 55 11.28 -21.51 -33.88
CA SER A 55 10.72 -20.24 -34.37
C SER A 55 11.04 -19.05 -33.44
N ASN A 56 11.54 -19.28 -32.22
CA ASN A 56 11.86 -18.21 -31.24
C ASN A 56 13.00 -18.62 -30.31
N ASN A 57 14.23 -18.25 -30.64
CA ASN A 57 15.41 -18.60 -29.85
C ASN A 57 15.41 -17.95 -28.44
N SER A 58 14.76 -16.81 -28.23
CA SER A 58 14.71 -16.16 -26.92
C SER A 58 13.80 -16.88 -25.93
N PHE A 59 12.99 -17.82 -26.41
CA PHE A 59 12.09 -18.62 -25.59
C PHE A 59 12.80 -19.68 -24.73
N PHE A 60 14.08 -19.92 -25.01
CA PHE A 60 14.87 -20.94 -24.33
C PHE A 60 16.18 -20.36 -23.78
N SER A 61 16.51 -20.71 -22.55
CA SER A 61 17.86 -20.52 -21.98
C SER A 61 18.82 -21.60 -22.44
N GLN A 62 18.31 -22.82 -22.72
CA GLN A 62 18.99 -23.88 -23.46
C GLN A 62 18.14 -24.30 -24.64
N GLN A 63 18.67 -24.14 -25.85
CA GLN A 63 17.95 -24.43 -27.08
C GLN A 63 17.56 -25.91 -27.17
N PRO A 64 16.41 -26.25 -27.80
CA PRO A 64 16.03 -27.63 -28.05
C PRO A 64 17.09 -28.35 -28.89
N ALA A 65 17.44 -29.54 -28.44
CA ALA A 65 18.37 -30.43 -29.13
C ALA A 65 17.88 -31.89 -29.02
N ILE A 66 18.06 -32.67 -30.09
CA ILE A 66 17.78 -34.10 -30.11
C ILE A 66 19.10 -34.83 -30.35
N ASN A 67 19.43 -35.78 -29.47
CA ASN A 67 20.61 -36.61 -29.59
C ASN A 67 20.37 -37.81 -30.52
N THR A 68 21.40 -38.62 -30.75
CA THR A 68 21.34 -39.81 -31.67
C THR A 68 20.44 -40.92 -31.13
N ASP A 69 20.12 -40.91 -29.83
CA ASP A 69 19.24 -41.87 -29.18
C ASP A 69 17.75 -41.46 -29.26
N GLY A 70 17.50 -40.23 -29.76
CA GLY A 70 16.17 -39.63 -29.87
C GLY A 70 15.72 -38.85 -28.67
N ASP A 71 16.60 -38.60 -27.68
CA ASP A 71 16.25 -37.84 -26.48
C ASP A 71 16.22 -36.35 -26.80
N LEU A 72 15.15 -35.67 -26.38
CA LEU A 72 14.98 -34.22 -26.49
C LEU A 72 15.39 -33.53 -25.21
N THR A 73 16.33 -32.58 -25.32
CA THR A 73 16.71 -31.70 -24.20
C THR A 73 16.43 -30.24 -24.52
N TYR A 74 15.91 -29.48 -23.54
CA TYR A 74 15.75 -28.04 -23.62
C TYR A 74 15.55 -27.44 -22.21
N THR A 75 15.67 -26.12 -22.10
CA THR A 75 15.32 -25.38 -20.89
C THR A 75 14.60 -24.10 -21.32
N PRO A 76 13.35 -23.86 -20.88
CA PRO A 76 12.72 -22.56 -21.10
C PRO A 76 13.58 -21.41 -20.56
N ALA A 77 13.46 -20.23 -21.13
CA ALA A 77 13.99 -19.02 -20.51
C ALA A 77 13.08 -18.65 -19.30
N ALA A 78 13.64 -17.92 -18.34
CA ALA A 78 12.84 -17.38 -17.25
C ALA A 78 11.69 -16.53 -17.82
N ASP A 79 10.53 -16.62 -17.20
CA ASP A 79 9.31 -15.86 -17.53
C ASP A 79 8.84 -16.06 -19.00
N ALA A 80 9.25 -17.16 -19.66
CA ALA A 80 8.85 -17.45 -21.04
C ALA A 80 7.66 -18.40 -21.06
N ASN A 81 6.51 -17.93 -21.46
CA ASN A 81 5.29 -18.71 -21.63
C ASN A 81 4.72 -18.63 -23.06
N GLY A 82 3.88 -19.57 -23.43
CA GLY A 82 3.27 -19.68 -24.76
C GLY A 82 3.68 -20.94 -25.50
N GLU A 83 3.71 -20.89 -26.85
CA GLU A 83 3.98 -22.04 -27.72
C GLU A 83 5.02 -21.70 -28.79
N VAL A 84 5.99 -22.59 -28.97
CA VAL A 84 7.07 -22.44 -29.94
C VAL A 84 7.12 -23.68 -30.83
N THR A 85 7.19 -23.47 -32.16
CA THR A 85 7.40 -24.53 -33.12
C THR A 85 8.89 -24.87 -33.24
N VAL A 86 9.21 -26.15 -33.05
CA VAL A 86 10.55 -26.72 -33.26
C VAL A 86 10.56 -27.49 -34.56
N THR A 87 11.51 -27.16 -35.41
CA THR A 87 11.73 -27.82 -36.72
C THR A 87 12.92 -28.75 -36.62
N VAL A 88 12.77 -29.97 -37.08
CA VAL A 88 13.78 -31.02 -37.02
C VAL A 88 14.06 -31.53 -38.44
N ASP A 89 15.28 -31.34 -38.93
CA ASP A 89 15.79 -32.01 -40.09
C ASP A 89 16.48 -33.31 -39.65
N ILE A 90 15.91 -34.45 -40.06
CA ILE A 90 16.50 -35.75 -39.80
C ILE A 90 17.31 -36.16 -41.03
N THR A 91 18.49 -36.71 -40.80
CA THR A 91 19.37 -37.22 -41.82
C THR A 91 19.79 -38.65 -41.47
N ASP A 92 19.61 -39.60 -42.39
CA ASP A 92 20.15 -40.95 -42.27
C ASP A 92 21.56 -41.08 -42.85
N SER A 93 22.23 -42.19 -42.61
CA SER A 93 23.58 -42.48 -43.09
C SER A 93 23.65 -43.03 -44.54
N GLY A 94 22.48 -43.10 -45.23
CA GLY A 94 22.41 -43.57 -46.59
C GLY A 94 22.90 -42.53 -47.59
N SER A 95 22.74 -42.86 -48.90
CA SER A 95 23.21 -42.02 -50.00
C SER A 95 22.21 -40.89 -50.28
N ALA A 96 22.71 -39.67 -50.45
CA ALA A 96 21.95 -38.47 -50.89
C ALA A 96 21.97 -38.28 -52.40
N VAL A 97 22.59 -39.16 -53.18
CA VAL A 97 22.72 -39.02 -54.63
C VAL A 97 21.49 -39.56 -55.33
N SER A 98 20.79 -38.71 -56.08
CA SER A 98 19.56 -39.10 -56.83
C SER A 98 19.73 -40.40 -57.58
N PRO A 99 18.78 -41.35 -57.48
CA PRO A 99 17.40 -41.18 -56.95
C PRO A 99 17.23 -41.39 -55.45
N ASN A 100 18.33 -41.44 -54.65
CA ASN A 100 18.31 -41.58 -53.22
C ASN A 100 17.94 -40.23 -52.54
N ASP A 101 17.28 -40.32 -51.41
CA ASP A 101 17.08 -39.19 -50.48
C ASP A 101 17.41 -39.63 -49.07
N ASN A 102 18.15 -38.82 -48.34
CA ASN A 102 18.59 -39.14 -47.00
C ASN A 102 18.16 -38.07 -45.96
N THR A 103 17.27 -37.16 -46.31
CA THR A 103 16.85 -36.08 -45.42
C THR A 103 15.34 -35.85 -45.47
N SER A 104 14.72 -35.58 -44.34
CA SER A 104 13.38 -35.00 -44.28
C SER A 104 13.27 -33.97 -43.16
N THR A 105 12.25 -33.10 -43.29
CA THR A 105 11.94 -32.03 -42.32
C THR A 105 10.61 -32.31 -41.64
N ASN A 106 10.63 -32.28 -40.33
CA ASN A 106 9.45 -32.51 -39.47
C ASN A 106 9.37 -31.41 -38.43
N ALA A 107 8.22 -31.27 -37.75
CA ALA A 107 8.06 -30.25 -36.71
C ALA A 107 7.16 -30.74 -35.57
N PHE A 108 7.41 -30.21 -34.40
CA PHE A 108 6.53 -30.34 -33.22
C PHE A 108 6.49 -29.03 -32.47
N ASN A 109 5.55 -28.89 -31.52
CA ASN A 109 5.47 -27.71 -30.66
C ASN A 109 5.96 -28.04 -29.25
N ILE A 110 6.59 -27.07 -28.60
CA ILE A 110 6.80 -27.04 -27.15
C ILE A 110 5.86 -26.00 -26.57
N ARG A 111 5.09 -26.38 -25.57
CA ARG A 111 4.17 -25.51 -24.85
C ARG A 111 4.68 -25.26 -23.44
N VAL A 112 4.82 -23.98 -23.08
CA VAL A 112 5.18 -23.53 -21.73
C VAL A 112 3.97 -22.82 -21.15
N LEU A 113 3.49 -23.33 -20.03
CA LEU A 113 2.34 -22.76 -19.32
C LEU A 113 2.79 -21.65 -18.41
N GLU A 114 2.02 -20.59 -18.41
CA GLU A 114 2.17 -19.47 -17.47
C GLU A 114 2.02 -19.93 -16.02
N GLU A 115 2.78 -19.35 -15.11
CA GLU A 115 2.70 -19.55 -13.69
C GLU A 115 2.87 -18.20 -12.98
N ASN A 116 2.17 -17.99 -11.87
CA ASN A 116 2.22 -16.71 -11.17
C ASN A 116 3.62 -16.39 -10.66
N ASP A 117 4.08 -15.16 -10.91
CA ASP A 117 5.22 -14.55 -10.25
C ASP A 117 4.77 -13.50 -9.23
N ALA A 118 5.42 -13.44 -8.09
CA ALA A 118 5.05 -12.49 -7.06
C ALA A 118 5.40 -11.06 -7.50
N PRO A 119 4.55 -10.07 -7.19
CA PRO A 119 4.83 -8.69 -7.51
C PRO A 119 6.12 -8.22 -6.84
N VAL A 120 6.94 -7.45 -7.56
CA VAL A 120 8.20 -6.90 -7.07
C VAL A 120 7.99 -5.46 -6.64
N LEU A 121 8.14 -5.20 -5.34
CA LEU A 121 8.05 -3.88 -4.74
C LEU A 121 9.46 -3.31 -4.55
N THR A 122 9.82 -2.28 -5.31
CA THR A 122 11.13 -1.62 -5.20
C THR A 122 11.00 -0.34 -4.35
N THR A 123 11.77 -0.27 -3.27
CA THR A 123 11.76 0.84 -2.29
C THR A 123 12.57 2.06 -2.71
N THR A 124 13.29 2.00 -3.84
CA THR A 124 14.13 3.10 -4.35
C THR A 124 13.58 3.55 -5.70
N GLY A 125 13.19 4.80 -5.81
CA GLY A 125 12.60 5.47 -6.97
C GLY A 125 13.29 5.30 -8.33
N GLY A 126 13.47 4.07 -8.76
CA GLY A 126 13.98 3.64 -10.05
C GLY A 126 12.83 3.12 -10.91
N LYS A 127 12.53 3.87 -11.97
CA LYS A 127 11.63 3.43 -13.03
C LYS A 127 12.18 2.14 -13.65
N LEU A 128 11.52 1.01 -13.44
CA LEU A 128 11.84 -0.21 -14.17
C LEU A 128 11.30 -0.09 -15.61
N THR A 129 12.18 -0.26 -16.59
CA THR A 129 11.85 -0.28 -18.01
C THR A 129 11.46 -1.71 -18.38
N GLY A 130 10.18 -1.94 -18.70
CA GLY A 130 9.79 -3.21 -19.32
C GLY A 130 8.35 -3.70 -19.12
N GLY A 131 7.56 -3.11 -18.25
CA GLY A 131 6.13 -3.43 -18.13
C GLY A 131 5.28 -2.17 -18.15
N SER A 132 3.99 -2.25 -18.45
CA SER A 132 3.05 -1.13 -18.30
C SER A 132 2.84 -0.77 -16.82
N GLY A 133 3.91 -0.65 -16.05
CA GLY A 133 3.86 -0.39 -14.63
C GLY A 133 3.42 1.04 -14.35
N ASN A 134 2.39 1.23 -13.56
CA ASN A 134 2.09 2.49 -12.92
C ASN A 134 3.24 2.82 -11.95
N ALA A 135 3.90 3.96 -12.15
CA ALA A 135 4.90 4.46 -11.23
C ALA A 135 4.19 4.86 -9.92
N PHE A 136 4.60 4.27 -8.82
CA PHE A 136 4.12 4.65 -7.49
C PHE A 136 4.90 5.89 -7.01
N GLY A 137 4.21 6.94 -6.61
CA GLY A 137 4.79 8.21 -6.20
C GLY A 137 5.36 8.21 -4.76
N THR A 138 6.09 9.27 -4.35
CA THR A 138 6.63 9.46 -3.00
C THR A 138 5.61 10.07 -2.02
N ALA A 139 4.32 10.14 -2.40
CA ALA A 139 3.31 10.79 -1.60
C ALA A 139 3.01 9.99 -0.32
N GLU A 140 3.28 10.61 0.79
CA GLU A 140 2.73 10.19 2.07
C GLU A 140 1.20 10.41 2.07
N PHE A 141 0.51 9.94 3.10
CA PHE A 141 -0.91 10.25 3.26
C PHE A 141 -1.14 11.76 3.33
N THR A 142 -2.31 12.19 2.88
CA THR A 142 -2.76 13.57 3.06
C THR A 142 -2.76 13.93 4.55
N SER A 143 -2.03 14.99 4.92
CA SER A 143 -2.00 15.47 6.31
C SER A 143 -3.39 15.85 6.78
N ILE A 144 -3.69 15.58 8.05
CA ILE A 144 -4.96 15.93 8.68
C ILE A 144 -4.70 16.76 9.94
N LEU A 145 -5.73 17.49 10.38
CA LEU A 145 -5.72 18.15 11.68
C LEU A 145 -6.03 17.14 12.80
N GLU A 146 -5.54 17.37 14.01
CA GLU A 146 -5.76 16.48 15.16
C GLU A 146 -7.24 16.31 15.50
N ASP A 147 -8.06 17.31 15.25
CA ASP A 147 -9.51 17.25 15.48
C ASP A 147 -10.32 16.68 14.31
N ASN A 148 -9.66 16.34 13.22
CA ASN A 148 -10.35 15.77 12.07
C ASN A 148 -10.71 14.29 12.28
N LYS A 149 -11.87 14.05 12.87
CA LYS A 149 -12.43 12.71 13.10
C LYS A 149 -13.19 12.14 11.88
N THR A 150 -13.37 12.94 10.81
CA THR A 150 -14.22 12.61 9.66
C THR A 150 -13.51 12.71 8.32
N SER A 151 -12.18 12.58 8.30
CA SER A 151 -11.38 12.57 7.07
C SER A 151 -11.99 11.63 6.02
N ALA A 152 -12.02 12.08 4.76
CA ALA A 152 -12.50 11.29 3.63
C ALA A 152 -11.60 10.09 3.30
N GLY A 153 -10.36 10.08 3.84
CA GLY A 153 -9.33 9.10 3.57
C GLY A 153 -8.68 9.25 2.19
N ASP A 154 -7.53 8.62 2.04
CA ASP A 154 -6.78 8.56 0.79
C ASP A 154 -7.12 7.29 0.03
N LEU A 155 -7.19 7.39 -1.30
CA LEU A 155 -7.36 6.23 -2.18
C LEU A 155 -6.15 5.30 -2.10
N VAL A 156 -6.38 3.99 -2.13
CA VAL A 156 -5.30 2.99 -2.21
C VAL A 156 -4.40 3.25 -3.41
N SER A 157 -4.96 3.68 -4.55
CA SER A 157 -4.21 4.06 -5.75
C SER A 157 -3.18 5.18 -5.52
N THR A 158 -3.42 6.10 -4.58
CA THR A 158 -2.51 7.23 -4.34
C THR A 158 -1.23 6.80 -3.64
N PHE A 159 -1.31 5.93 -2.65
CA PHE A 159 -0.11 5.44 -1.97
C PHE A 159 0.50 4.19 -2.62
N LEU A 160 -0.23 3.48 -3.50
CA LEU A 160 0.35 2.52 -4.42
C LEU A 160 1.23 3.20 -5.48
N ASN A 161 0.89 4.42 -5.90
CA ASN A 161 1.63 5.16 -6.92
C ASN A 161 3.06 5.56 -6.53
N ASP A 162 3.51 5.25 -5.33
CA ASP A 162 4.82 5.66 -4.81
C ASP A 162 5.91 4.58 -4.83
N ALA A 163 5.55 3.32 -4.95
CA ALA A 163 6.50 2.23 -5.15
C ALA A 163 6.42 1.75 -6.60
N ALA A 164 7.53 1.49 -7.26
CA ALA A 164 7.49 0.78 -8.52
C ALA A 164 7.13 -0.68 -8.21
N VAL A 165 5.93 -1.10 -8.56
CA VAL A 165 5.56 -2.53 -8.58
C VAL A 165 5.67 -3.00 -10.02
N THR A 166 6.42 -4.06 -10.24
CA THR A 166 6.40 -4.81 -11.48
C THR A 166 5.81 -6.17 -11.20
N ASP A 167 4.98 -6.60 -12.09
CA ASP A 167 4.43 -7.95 -12.15
C ASP A 167 4.66 -8.45 -13.57
N LEU A 168 5.25 -9.64 -13.71
CA LEU A 168 5.70 -10.14 -15.02
C LEU A 168 4.55 -10.77 -15.82
N GLU A 169 3.49 -11.23 -15.15
CA GLU A 169 2.29 -11.77 -15.78
C GLU A 169 1.24 -10.71 -16.13
N ASP A 170 1.59 -9.44 -16.14
CA ASP A 170 0.67 -8.33 -16.48
C ASP A 170 0.05 -8.45 -17.89
N SER A 171 0.32 -9.54 -18.62
CA SER A 171 -0.32 -9.89 -19.87
C SER A 171 -1.70 -10.56 -19.72
N ASP A 172 -2.00 -11.17 -18.57
CA ASP A 172 -3.31 -11.75 -18.30
C ASP A 172 -4.27 -10.70 -17.73
N PRO A 173 -5.33 -10.32 -18.49
CA PRO A 173 -6.31 -9.34 -18.02
C PRO A 173 -7.12 -9.80 -16.79
N SER A 174 -7.02 -11.07 -16.39
CA SER A 174 -7.71 -11.61 -15.19
C SER A 174 -6.94 -11.41 -13.89
N HIS A 175 -5.62 -11.09 -13.94
CA HIS A 175 -4.75 -10.89 -12.78
C HIS A 175 -4.27 -9.43 -12.60
N ARG A 176 -4.95 -8.47 -13.22
CA ARG A 176 -4.53 -7.04 -13.27
C ARG A 176 -4.83 -6.19 -12.04
N GLU A 177 -5.33 -6.76 -10.99
CA GLU A 177 -5.70 -5.95 -9.82
C GLU A 177 -4.54 -5.84 -8.83
N LEU A 178 -3.47 -5.10 -9.22
CA LEU A 178 -2.45 -4.73 -8.26
C LEU A 178 -3.07 -3.97 -7.09
N GLY A 179 -2.95 -4.54 -5.93
CA GLY A 179 -3.46 -4.03 -4.68
C GLY A 179 -2.39 -4.01 -3.60
N VAL A 180 -2.84 -3.78 -2.39
CA VAL A 180 -2.02 -3.84 -1.18
C VAL A 180 -2.53 -4.90 -0.22
N ALA A 181 -1.59 -5.60 0.40
CA ALA A 181 -1.82 -6.36 1.61
C ALA A 181 -1.26 -5.55 2.80
N ILE A 182 -2.11 -4.86 3.56
CA ILE A 182 -1.68 -4.10 4.72
C ILE A 182 -1.32 -5.07 5.84
N THR A 183 -0.05 -5.06 6.24
CA THR A 183 0.55 -6.02 7.17
C THR A 183 0.64 -5.48 8.60
N SER A 184 0.54 -4.17 8.79
CA SER A 184 0.58 -3.52 10.10
C SER A 184 -0.10 -2.16 10.05
N ALA A 185 -0.76 -1.79 11.16
CA ALA A 185 -1.33 -0.46 11.38
C ALA A 185 -1.01 -0.02 12.80
N ASP A 186 -0.36 1.15 12.96
CA ASP A 186 -0.07 1.72 14.27
C ASP A 186 -1.31 2.46 14.80
N ASN A 187 -2.03 1.81 15.69
CA ASN A 187 -3.24 2.34 16.34
C ASN A 187 -2.97 2.91 17.75
N SER A 188 -1.73 3.19 18.12
CA SER A 188 -1.38 3.66 19.48
C SER A 188 -1.93 5.06 19.81
N ASN A 189 -2.01 5.93 18.81
CA ASN A 189 -2.40 7.34 18.96
C ASN A 189 -3.67 7.69 18.17
N GLY A 190 -4.44 6.71 17.76
CA GLY A 190 -5.67 6.88 17.00
C GLY A 190 -6.12 5.55 16.42
N THR A 191 -6.95 5.58 15.40
CA THR A 191 -7.48 4.38 14.76
C THR A 191 -7.33 4.48 13.25
N TRP A 192 -6.55 3.60 12.66
CA TRP A 192 -6.58 3.39 11.22
C TRP A 192 -7.88 2.70 10.82
N GLN A 193 -8.46 3.15 9.74
CA GLN A 193 -9.70 2.62 9.17
C GLN A 193 -9.56 2.46 7.66
N PHE A 194 -10.30 1.50 7.11
CA PHE A 194 -10.39 1.27 5.66
C PHE A 194 -11.84 1.17 5.22
N THR A 195 -12.08 1.37 3.93
CA THR A 195 -13.37 1.12 3.29
C THR A 195 -13.18 0.44 1.94
N THR A 196 -14.14 -0.42 1.57
CA THR A 196 -14.23 -1.05 0.24
C THR A 196 -15.44 -0.56 -0.56
N ASP A 197 -16.35 0.19 0.07
CA ASP A 197 -17.55 0.78 -0.58
C ASP A 197 -17.46 2.30 -0.74
N GLY A 198 -16.38 2.93 -0.23
CA GLY A 198 -16.14 4.37 -0.28
C GLY A 198 -16.90 5.19 0.77
N SER A 199 -17.74 4.57 1.59
CA SER A 199 -18.64 5.24 2.53
C SER A 199 -18.58 4.69 3.95
N THR A 200 -18.54 3.37 4.12
CA THR A 200 -18.52 2.71 5.41
C THR A 200 -17.09 2.37 5.80
N PHE A 201 -16.60 2.99 6.87
CA PHE A 201 -15.25 2.76 7.37
C PHE A 201 -15.24 1.75 8.52
N GLU A 202 -14.36 0.75 8.40
CA GLU A 202 -14.10 -0.27 9.42
C GLU A 202 -12.71 -0.09 10.03
N THR A 203 -12.55 -0.50 11.29
CA THR A 203 -11.24 -0.46 11.95
C THR A 203 -10.25 -1.38 11.24
N LEU A 204 -9.08 -0.83 10.90
CA LEU A 204 -7.98 -1.56 10.31
C LEU A 204 -7.12 -2.17 11.41
N THR A 205 -7.29 -3.47 11.61
CA THR A 205 -6.38 -4.29 12.39
C THR A 205 -5.66 -5.24 11.44
N ALA A 206 -4.34 -5.16 11.39
CA ALA A 206 -3.55 -5.95 10.46
C ALA A 206 -2.29 -6.52 11.11
N THR A 207 -1.96 -7.75 10.73
CA THR A 207 -0.71 -8.45 11.04
C THR A 207 -0.30 -9.26 9.81
N THR A 208 0.93 -9.74 9.72
CA THR A 208 1.36 -10.61 8.61
C THR A 208 0.56 -11.92 8.50
N LEU A 209 -0.04 -12.39 9.60
CA LEU A 209 -0.93 -13.55 9.61
C LEU A 209 -2.37 -13.22 9.19
N SER A 210 -2.73 -11.95 9.18
CA SER A 210 -4.07 -11.43 8.89
C SER A 210 -3.96 -10.05 8.26
N SER A 211 -3.30 -9.97 7.10
CA SER A 211 -3.13 -8.73 6.34
C SER A 211 -4.42 -8.34 5.64
N ARG A 212 -4.77 -7.05 5.62
CA ARG A 212 -5.97 -6.55 4.94
C ARG A 212 -5.68 -6.32 3.46
N LEU A 213 -6.43 -6.98 2.59
CA LEU A 213 -6.32 -6.83 1.14
C LEU A 213 -7.20 -5.68 0.64
N LEU A 214 -6.61 -4.76 -0.12
CA LEU A 214 -7.32 -3.65 -0.76
C LEU A 214 -6.84 -3.50 -2.20
N ASP A 215 -7.77 -3.33 -3.12
CA ASP A 215 -7.53 -3.16 -4.55
C ASP A 215 -7.10 -1.72 -4.85
N GLY A 216 -6.02 -1.56 -5.61
CA GLY A 216 -5.47 -0.28 -6.04
C GLY A 216 -6.23 0.38 -7.20
N ALA A 217 -6.94 -0.39 -8.01
CA ALA A 217 -7.71 0.14 -9.14
C ALA A 217 -9.10 0.66 -8.75
N ASN A 218 -9.61 0.26 -7.56
CA ASN A 218 -10.96 0.61 -7.15
C ASN A 218 -11.03 1.98 -6.45
N ALA A 219 -11.75 2.92 -7.05
CA ALA A 219 -11.93 4.29 -6.54
C ALA A 219 -12.71 4.37 -5.20
N ASN A 220 -13.28 3.27 -4.73
CA ASN A 220 -13.96 3.22 -3.44
C ASN A 220 -13.04 2.74 -2.30
N HIS A 221 -11.90 2.12 -2.63
CA HIS A 221 -10.97 1.61 -1.62
C HIS A 221 -10.11 2.75 -1.07
N LYS A 222 -10.30 3.02 0.21
CA LYS A 222 -9.60 4.10 0.91
C LYS A 222 -9.11 3.65 2.27
N VAL A 223 -8.09 4.35 2.75
CA VAL A 223 -7.55 4.23 4.10
C VAL A 223 -7.53 5.62 4.74
N ARG A 224 -7.91 5.71 6.02
CA ARG A 224 -7.82 6.93 6.79
C ARG A 224 -7.33 6.68 8.20
N PHE A 225 -6.79 7.69 8.82
CA PHE A 225 -6.48 7.72 10.25
C PHE A 225 -7.48 8.63 10.97
N VAL A 226 -7.96 8.19 12.12
CA VAL A 226 -8.79 8.98 13.04
C VAL A 226 -7.96 9.17 14.31
N PRO A 227 -7.40 10.36 14.54
CA PRO A 227 -6.56 10.63 15.71
C PRO A 227 -7.33 10.45 17.03
N ASN A 228 -6.64 10.09 18.10
CA ASN A 228 -7.14 10.31 19.45
C ASN A 228 -7.28 11.82 19.70
N ASP A 229 -8.04 12.20 20.74
CA ASP A 229 -8.20 13.61 21.09
C ASP A 229 -6.82 14.22 21.40
N ASN A 230 -6.58 15.40 20.85
CA ASN A 230 -5.37 16.21 21.03
C ASN A 230 -4.07 15.47 20.63
N PHE A 231 -4.14 14.52 19.73
CA PHE A 231 -2.94 13.88 19.19
C PHE A 231 -2.48 14.60 17.95
N ASN A 232 -1.28 15.16 18.02
CA ASN A 232 -0.50 15.65 16.87
C ASN A 232 0.81 14.85 16.74
N GLY A 233 1.30 14.67 15.52
CA GLY A 233 2.46 13.84 15.26
C GLY A 233 2.30 12.94 14.04
N THR A 234 2.81 11.72 14.09
CA THR A 234 2.76 10.79 12.96
C THR A 234 2.21 9.42 13.36
N ALA A 235 1.51 8.78 12.44
CA ALA A 235 1.10 7.39 12.52
C ALA A 235 1.44 6.65 11.22
N THR A 236 1.63 5.33 11.29
CA THR A 236 2.13 4.56 10.15
C THR A 236 1.28 3.33 9.87
N ILE A 237 1.26 2.92 8.58
CA ILE A 237 0.90 1.58 8.16
C ILE A 237 2.07 0.95 7.40
N ARG A 238 2.07 -0.39 7.31
CA ARG A 238 2.99 -1.13 6.44
C ARG A 238 2.20 -2.03 5.52
N TYR A 239 2.67 -2.20 4.30
CA TYR A 239 2.02 -3.06 3.31
C TYR A 239 3.01 -3.71 2.35
N ARG A 240 2.55 -4.80 1.72
CA ARG A 240 3.15 -5.48 0.58
C ARG A 240 2.33 -5.20 -0.67
N ALA A 241 2.93 -5.31 -1.85
CA ALA A 241 2.17 -5.41 -3.09
C ALA A 241 1.44 -6.77 -3.13
N TRP A 242 0.27 -6.80 -3.76
CA TRP A 242 -0.60 -7.95 -3.94
C TRP A 242 -1.17 -7.95 -5.36
N ASP A 243 -1.09 -9.09 -6.06
CA ASP A 243 -1.52 -9.26 -7.47
C ASP A 243 -2.88 -9.94 -7.62
N GLY A 244 -3.50 -10.43 -6.53
CA GLY A 244 -4.80 -11.10 -6.58
C GLY A 244 -4.77 -12.57 -6.93
N SER A 245 -3.63 -13.16 -7.28
CA SER A 245 -3.51 -14.55 -7.75
C SER A 245 -3.88 -15.60 -6.71
N ASP A 246 -3.87 -15.27 -5.42
CA ASP A 246 -4.29 -16.17 -4.34
C ASP A 246 -5.82 -16.40 -4.27
N GLY A 247 -6.60 -15.66 -5.06
CA GLY A 247 -8.04 -15.74 -5.12
C GLY A 247 -8.75 -15.25 -3.85
N THR A 248 -8.05 -14.63 -2.92
CA THR A 248 -8.66 -14.07 -1.71
C THR A 248 -9.48 -12.83 -2.08
N PRO A 249 -10.78 -12.77 -1.74
CA PRO A 249 -11.59 -11.60 -2.08
C PRO A 249 -11.08 -10.34 -1.39
N VAL A 250 -11.12 -9.22 -2.11
CA VAL A 250 -10.79 -7.87 -1.62
C VAL A 250 -11.58 -7.55 -0.34
N GLY A 251 -10.94 -6.85 0.59
CA GLY A 251 -11.52 -6.53 1.90
C GLY A 251 -11.35 -7.64 2.94
N ASN A 252 -11.01 -8.86 2.52
CA ASN A 252 -10.76 -9.98 3.43
C ASN A 252 -9.32 -10.01 3.94
N PRO A 253 -9.07 -10.67 5.08
CA PRO A 253 -7.72 -10.90 5.57
C PRO A 253 -7.03 -12.04 4.79
N ALA A 254 -5.72 -11.90 4.58
CA ALA A 254 -4.85 -12.93 4.01
C ALA A 254 -3.59 -13.14 4.85
N ASN A 255 -3.03 -14.34 4.76
CA ASN A 255 -1.75 -14.65 5.40
C ASN A 255 -0.60 -14.31 4.44
N THR A 256 0.21 -13.32 4.78
CA THR A 256 1.35 -12.82 3.99
C THR A 256 2.70 -13.24 4.55
N THR A 257 2.79 -14.36 5.26
CA THR A 257 4.06 -14.89 5.76
C THR A 257 4.91 -15.55 4.67
N ASN A 258 4.26 -16.09 3.63
CA ASN A 258 4.92 -16.56 2.43
C ASN A 258 4.89 -15.45 1.37
N THR A 259 6.04 -15.13 0.80
CA THR A 259 6.22 -14.01 -0.12
C THR A 259 7.23 -14.33 -1.22
N GLY A 260 7.11 -13.66 -2.35
CA GLY A 260 8.00 -13.88 -3.49
C GLY A 260 7.75 -15.20 -4.22
N LEU A 261 8.56 -15.51 -5.22
CA LEU A 261 8.37 -16.67 -6.09
C LEU A 261 6.96 -16.64 -6.71
N LYS A 262 6.21 -17.72 -6.56
CA LYS A 262 4.86 -17.94 -7.12
C LYS A 262 3.73 -17.54 -6.16
N THR A 263 4.00 -16.68 -5.19
CA THR A 263 2.97 -16.21 -4.24
C THR A 263 2.38 -14.88 -4.69
N ALA A 264 1.17 -14.58 -4.25
CA ALA A 264 0.49 -13.33 -4.56
C ALA A 264 1.10 -12.09 -3.86
N PHE A 265 2.21 -12.20 -3.12
CA PHE A 265 2.70 -11.13 -2.26
C PHE A 265 4.17 -10.82 -2.48
N SER A 266 4.48 -9.52 -2.61
CA SER A 266 5.86 -9.05 -2.73
C SER A 266 6.72 -9.44 -1.52
N VAL A 267 8.00 -9.72 -1.75
CA VAL A 267 9.00 -9.85 -0.68
C VAL A 267 9.20 -8.50 0.02
N GLY A 268 9.25 -7.42 -0.75
CA GLY A 268 9.38 -6.05 -0.24
C GLY A 268 8.17 -5.63 0.59
N GLU A 269 8.41 -4.75 1.57
CA GLU A 269 7.37 -4.12 2.39
C GLU A 269 7.65 -2.62 2.48
N VAL A 270 6.62 -1.79 2.36
CA VAL A 270 6.72 -0.33 2.44
C VAL A 270 6.01 0.17 3.70
N THR A 271 6.61 1.18 4.33
CA THR A 271 5.98 1.96 5.40
C THR A 271 5.47 3.28 4.83
N LYS A 272 4.22 3.62 5.12
CA LYS A 272 3.62 4.91 4.80
C LYS A 272 3.21 5.64 6.07
N THR A 273 3.37 6.95 6.05
CA THR A 273 3.18 7.81 7.20
C THR A 273 2.06 8.82 6.92
N ILE A 274 1.21 9.05 7.91
CA ILE A 274 0.32 10.21 7.96
C ILE A 274 0.87 11.22 8.95
N THR A 275 0.79 12.51 8.63
CA THR A 275 1.07 13.60 9.55
C THR A 275 -0.23 14.17 10.08
N VAL A 276 -0.34 14.24 11.40
CA VAL A 276 -1.42 14.92 12.11
C VAL A 276 -0.87 16.25 12.61
N THR A 277 -1.43 17.33 12.09
CA THR A 277 -0.97 18.70 12.42
C THR A 277 -1.74 19.26 13.60
N PRO A 278 -1.07 19.98 14.50
CA PRO A 278 -1.71 20.57 15.68
C PRO A 278 -2.72 21.64 15.29
N VAL A 279 -3.72 21.81 16.15
CA VAL A 279 -4.70 22.91 16.16
C VAL A 279 -4.67 23.52 17.55
N ASN A 280 -4.72 24.85 17.65
CA ASN A 280 -4.84 25.47 18.94
C ASN A 280 -6.24 25.21 19.53
N ASP A 281 -6.28 24.56 20.68
CA ASP A 281 -7.51 24.24 21.40
C ASP A 281 -7.99 25.41 22.27
N GLU A 282 -9.31 25.54 22.43
CA GLU A 282 -9.91 26.55 23.30
C GLU A 282 -9.40 26.40 24.75
N PRO A 283 -8.88 27.47 25.38
CA PRO A 283 -8.51 27.42 26.78
C PRO A 283 -9.75 27.25 27.67
N SER A 284 -9.59 26.76 28.87
CA SER A 284 -10.70 26.58 29.80
C SER A 284 -10.43 27.21 31.15
N GLN A 285 -11.48 27.73 31.79
CA GLN A 285 -11.43 28.27 33.15
C GLN A 285 -12.65 27.81 33.97
N THR A 286 -12.50 27.80 35.28
CA THR A 286 -13.61 27.60 36.21
C THR A 286 -13.51 28.68 37.30
N LEU A 287 -14.60 29.43 37.47
CA LEU A 287 -14.67 30.54 38.38
C LEU A 287 -15.47 30.14 39.65
N ARG A 288 -15.11 30.75 40.77
CA ARG A 288 -15.81 30.63 42.03
C ARG A 288 -16.94 31.68 42.09
N SER A 289 -17.99 31.45 42.84
CA SER A 289 -18.97 32.49 43.21
C SER A 289 -18.34 33.58 44.06
N VAL A 290 -18.81 34.82 43.86
CA VAL A 290 -18.45 35.97 44.71
C VAL A 290 -19.51 36.13 45.76
N PRO A 291 -19.14 36.27 47.05
CA PRO A 291 -20.08 36.59 48.10
C PRO A 291 -20.67 37.99 47.92
N ASP A 292 -21.92 38.18 48.33
CA ASP A 292 -22.53 39.52 48.41
C ASP A 292 -21.81 40.38 49.45
N VAL A 293 -21.72 41.71 49.19
CA VAL A 293 -21.05 42.67 50.06
C VAL A 293 -21.95 43.89 50.24
N ASP A 294 -21.78 44.56 51.39
CA ASP A 294 -22.45 45.82 51.64
C ASP A 294 -21.80 46.99 50.89
N GLU A 295 -22.55 48.06 50.61
CA GLU A 295 -21.97 49.32 50.14
C GLU A 295 -20.97 49.90 51.12
N ASP A 296 -20.10 50.80 50.70
CA ASP A 296 -19.10 51.52 51.51
C ASP A 296 -18.03 50.64 52.19
N VAL A 297 -17.95 49.35 51.87
CA VAL A 297 -16.87 48.48 52.35
C VAL A 297 -15.52 48.79 51.68
N ALA A 298 -14.45 48.45 52.38
CA ALA A 298 -13.11 48.52 51.83
C ALA A 298 -12.90 47.53 50.68
N GLN A 299 -11.72 47.58 50.07
CA GLN A 299 -11.34 46.66 48.99
C GLN A 299 -11.61 45.20 49.36
N GLN A 300 -12.32 44.51 48.49
CA GLN A 300 -12.62 43.12 48.60
C GLN A 300 -11.56 42.29 47.89
N SER A 301 -11.31 41.06 48.41
CA SER A 301 -10.41 40.08 47.79
C SER A 301 -10.99 38.69 47.94
N VAL A 302 -11.31 38.05 46.84
CA VAL A 302 -11.77 36.67 46.78
C VAL A 302 -10.59 35.80 46.33
N GLY A 303 -9.93 35.17 47.30
CA GLY A 303 -8.78 34.30 47.05
C GLY A 303 -9.17 33.02 46.26
N SER A 304 -8.28 32.54 45.45
CA SER A 304 -8.52 31.35 44.60
C SER A 304 -9.82 31.47 43.78
N PHE A 305 -10.10 32.65 43.24
CA PHE A 305 -11.33 32.90 42.48
C PHE A 305 -11.35 32.08 41.18
N VAL A 306 -10.24 31.98 40.46
CA VAL A 306 -10.04 31.03 39.38
C VAL A 306 -9.64 29.69 40.03
N THR A 307 -10.53 28.71 40.02
CA THR A 307 -10.31 27.42 40.69
C THR A 307 -9.58 26.43 39.79
N SER A 308 -9.73 26.54 38.48
CA SER A 308 -8.95 25.80 37.47
C SER A 308 -8.80 26.62 36.20
N LYS A 309 -7.72 26.37 35.48
CA LYS A 309 -7.45 26.91 34.14
C LYS A 309 -6.62 25.93 33.35
N SER A 310 -6.89 25.83 32.05
CA SER A 310 -6.11 25.05 31.07
C SER A 310 -5.84 25.90 29.85
N LYS A 311 -4.78 25.56 29.12
CA LYS A 311 -4.40 26.16 27.84
C LYS A 311 -5.11 25.54 26.63
N GLY A 312 -5.97 24.55 26.86
CA GLY A 312 -6.54 23.66 25.88
C GLY A 312 -6.07 22.22 26.10
N GLY A 313 -5.91 21.46 25.06
CA GLY A 313 -5.47 20.07 25.09
C GLY A 313 -4.08 19.86 24.47
N GLY A 314 -3.58 18.63 24.54
CA GLY A 314 -2.38 18.25 23.81
C GLY A 314 -1.02 18.70 24.38
N SER A 315 0.03 18.27 23.71
CA SER A 315 1.41 18.60 24.07
C SER A 315 1.91 19.88 23.41
N ASP A 316 1.31 20.29 22.33
CA ASP A 316 1.59 21.51 21.56
C ASP A 316 1.20 22.76 22.32
N GLU A 317 0.16 22.71 23.18
CA GLU A 317 -0.30 23.76 24.06
C GLU A 317 0.67 24.07 25.23
N ASN A 318 1.59 23.17 25.55
CA ASN A 318 2.44 23.26 26.74
C ASN A 318 3.28 24.54 26.82
N SER A 319 3.70 25.10 25.69
CA SER A 319 4.53 26.31 25.61
C SER A 319 3.74 27.62 25.71
N GLN A 320 2.41 27.57 25.60
CA GLN A 320 1.57 28.76 25.59
C GLN A 320 1.48 29.43 26.96
N THR A 321 1.09 30.70 26.96
CA THR A 321 0.83 31.50 28.17
C THR A 321 -0.63 31.90 28.22
N LEU A 322 -1.19 31.99 29.43
CA LEU A 322 -2.56 32.40 29.66
C LEU A 322 -2.62 33.85 30.15
N SER A 323 -3.58 34.61 29.65
CA SER A 323 -3.90 35.95 30.09
C SER A 323 -5.38 36.15 30.36
N PHE A 324 -5.71 37.00 31.35
CA PHE A 324 -7.10 37.29 31.73
C PHE A 324 -7.45 38.72 31.45
N ALA A 325 -8.66 38.97 30.94
CA ALA A 325 -9.27 40.27 30.84
C ALA A 325 -10.64 40.24 31.51
N LEU A 326 -10.94 41.28 32.31
CA LEU A 326 -12.26 41.46 32.94
C LEU A 326 -12.93 42.69 32.35
N THR A 327 -14.23 42.55 32.06
CA THR A 327 -15.14 43.63 31.73
C THR A 327 -16.42 43.51 32.54
N ASN A 328 -17.15 44.61 32.76
CA ASN A 328 -18.44 44.53 33.43
C ASN A 328 -19.47 45.48 32.84
N ASN A 329 -20.72 45.25 33.11
CA ASN A 329 -21.85 46.04 32.60
C ASN A 329 -22.26 47.22 33.50
N ASN A 330 -21.63 47.40 34.67
CA ASN A 330 -21.94 48.46 35.64
C ASN A 330 -20.67 49.05 36.26
N ASN A 331 -19.92 49.82 35.50
CA ASN A 331 -18.67 50.42 35.97
C ASN A 331 -18.88 51.39 37.16
N SER A 332 -20.06 52.02 37.28
CA SER A 332 -20.35 52.97 38.36
C SER A 332 -20.48 52.33 39.73
N LEU A 333 -20.69 51.02 39.78
CA LEU A 333 -20.76 50.27 41.03
C LEU A 333 -19.43 50.15 41.76
N PHE A 334 -18.30 50.47 41.06
CA PHE A 334 -16.96 50.26 41.58
C PHE A 334 -16.14 51.54 41.57
N SER A 335 -15.47 51.86 42.73
CA SER A 335 -14.39 52.86 42.79
C SER A 335 -13.05 52.26 42.29
N VAL A 336 -12.84 50.94 42.45
CA VAL A 336 -11.77 50.16 41.82
C VAL A 336 -12.43 49.01 41.10
N GLN A 337 -12.25 48.94 39.77
CA GLN A 337 -12.87 47.92 38.92
C GLN A 337 -12.41 46.51 39.29
N PRO A 338 -13.23 45.52 39.07
CA PRO A 338 -12.86 44.11 39.22
C PRO A 338 -11.61 43.76 38.42
N ALA A 339 -10.63 43.17 39.06
CA ALA A 339 -9.37 42.75 38.46
C ALA A 339 -8.90 41.41 39.05
N LEU A 340 -8.30 40.55 38.23
CA LEU A 340 -7.57 39.37 38.70
C LEU A 340 -6.11 39.79 38.99
N ALA A 341 -5.50 39.17 40.01
CA ALA A 341 -4.10 39.40 40.34
C ALA A 341 -3.20 39.04 39.12
N ALA A 342 -2.18 39.91 38.90
CA ALA A 342 -1.30 39.77 37.72
C ALA A 342 -0.46 38.49 37.69
N ASP A 343 -0.31 37.83 38.84
CA ASP A 343 0.39 36.51 38.94
C ASP A 343 -0.41 35.34 38.42
N GLY A 344 -1.66 35.59 37.98
CA GLY A 344 -2.57 34.52 37.58
C GLY A 344 -2.94 33.54 38.68
N ALA A 345 -2.63 33.89 39.98
CA ALA A 345 -2.97 33.10 41.14
C ALA A 345 -4.48 33.11 41.42
N GLY A 346 -5.25 33.83 40.60
CA GLY A 346 -6.70 33.73 40.58
C GLY A 346 -7.43 34.42 41.71
N ALA A 347 -6.83 35.39 42.42
CA ALA A 347 -7.55 36.26 43.35
C ALA A 347 -8.27 37.38 42.60
N LEU A 348 -9.58 37.53 42.82
CA LEU A 348 -10.37 38.65 42.33
C LEU A 348 -10.34 39.76 43.35
N THR A 349 -10.01 41.00 42.94
CA THR A 349 -10.04 42.21 43.77
C THR A 349 -10.95 43.25 43.13
N TYR A 350 -11.71 43.98 43.98
CA TYR A 350 -12.54 45.11 43.60
C TYR A 350 -12.84 45.99 44.81
N THR A 351 -13.31 47.24 44.60
CA THR A 351 -13.79 48.11 45.68
C THR A 351 -15.13 48.70 45.25
N PRO A 352 -16.22 48.50 45.97
CA PRO A 352 -17.46 49.20 45.73
C PRO A 352 -17.26 50.72 45.74
N ALA A 353 -18.06 51.44 44.99
CA ALA A 353 -18.08 52.89 45.03
C ALA A 353 -18.97 53.37 46.18
N PRO A 354 -18.64 54.47 46.84
CA PRO A 354 -19.43 54.97 47.96
C PRO A 354 -20.89 55.25 47.56
N ASN A 355 -21.83 54.84 48.45
CA ASN A 355 -23.28 54.98 48.23
C ASN A 355 -23.81 54.38 46.92
N GLN A 356 -23.14 53.35 46.39
CA GLN A 356 -23.60 52.62 45.22
C GLN A 356 -23.99 51.18 45.59
N PHE A 357 -25.18 50.78 45.20
CA PHE A 357 -25.71 49.46 45.40
C PHE A 357 -26.36 48.88 44.14
N GLY A 358 -26.52 47.56 44.13
CA GLY A 358 -27.06 46.84 42.97
C GLY A 358 -26.13 45.72 42.50
N THR A 359 -26.24 45.31 41.26
CA THR A 359 -25.50 44.17 40.70
C THR A 359 -24.66 44.59 39.48
N ALA A 360 -23.53 43.95 39.34
CA ALA A 360 -22.69 44.01 38.11
C ALA A 360 -22.47 42.59 37.61
N THR A 361 -22.80 42.35 36.34
CA THR A 361 -22.37 41.13 35.63
C THR A 361 -20.97 41.40 35.08
N VAL A 362 -19.98 40.61 35.51
CA VAL A 362 -18.61 40.70 35.09
C VAL A 362 -18.31 39.54 34.11
N THR A 363 -17.70 39.83 33.00
CA THR A 363 -17.20 38.85 32.02
C THR A 363 -15.73 38.67 32.19
N SER A 364 -15.30 37.46 32.45
CA SER A 364 -13.90 37.01 32.43
C SER A 364 -13.56 36.36 31.12
N THR A 365 -12.68 36.96 30.35
CA THR A 365 -12.15 36.33 29.12
C THR A 365 -10.74 35.82 29.41
N LEU A 366 -10.55 34.52 29.24
CA LEU A 366 -9.26 33.86 29.27
C LEU A 366 -8.77 33.72 27.86
N THR A 367 -7.53 34.08 27.61
CA THR A 367 -6.88 33.98 26.31
C THR A 367 -5.55 33.23 26.49
N ASP A 368 -5.27 32.24 25.67
CA ASP A 368 -3.95 31.65 25.48
C ASP A 368 -3.15 32.44 24.43
N SER A 369 -1.86 32.09 24.27
CA SER A 369 -0.99 32.76 23.29
C SER A 369 -0.94 32.03 21.94
N GLY A 370 -1.78 31.02 21.73
CA GLY A 370 -1.90 30.31 20.46
C GLY A 370 -2.65 31.12 19.40
N SER A 371 -2.91 30.49 18.27
CA SER A 371 -3.65 31.12 17.17
C SER A 371 -5.16 31.17 17.48
N GLY A 372 -5.80 32.29 17.21
CA GLY A 372 -7.26 32.44 17.25
C GLY A 372 -7.89 32.48 15.87
N VAL A 373 -7.20 32.01 14.82
CA VAL A 373 -7.70 31.97 13.44
C VAL A 373 -8.26 30.58 13.14
N ASP A 374 -9.54 30.50 12.78
CA ASP A 374 -10.22 29.23 12.44
C ASP A 374 -9.32 28.29 11.61
N PRO A 375 -9.19 26.99 11.96
CA PRO A 375 -9.95 26.24 12.98
C PRO A 375 -9.44 26.37 14.42
N ASN A 376 -8.45 27.22 14.68
CA ASN A 376 -7.91 27.44 16.02
C ASN A 376 -8.84 28.33 16.85
N ASP A 377 -8.91 28.10 18.14
CA ASP A 377 -9.58 28.96 19.11
C ASP A 377 -8.65 29.25 20.30
N ASN A 378 -8.50 30.52 20.64
CA ASN A 378 -7.60 30.93 21.72
C ASN A 378 -8.30 31.68 22.84
N THR A 379 -9.66 31.69 22.90
CA THR A 379 -10.40 32.47 23.90
C THR A 379 -11.62 31.73 24.43
N VAL A 380 -11.82 31.81 25.74
CA VAL A 380 -13.07 31.43 26.39
C VAL A 380 -13.55 32.56 27.31
N SER A 381 -14.88 32.77 27.36
CA SER A 381 -15.47 33.77 28.24
C SER A 381 -16.50 33.14 29.18
N GLU A 382 -16.37 33.49 30.47
CA GLU A 382 -17.34 33.12 31.52
C GLU A 382 -17.84 34.37 32.24
N THR A 383 -19.05 34.32 32.81
CA THR A 383 -19.64 35.44 33.53
C THR A 383 -19.92 35.08 34.98
N PHE A 384 -19.78 36.07 35.85
CA PHE A 384 -20.18 35.99 37.25
C PHE A 384 -20.80 37.31 37.70
N THR A 385 -21.47 37.31 38.83
CA THR A 385 -22.16 38.48 39.38
C THR A 385 -21.48 38.95 40.66
N ILE A 386 -21.37 40.24 40.83
CA ILE A 386 -21.04 40.94 42.09
C ILE A 386 -22.28 41.70 42.49
N THR A 387 -22.78 41.45 43.74
CA THR A 387 -23.96 42.08 44.32
C THR A 387 -23.60 42.88 45.55
#